data_d10a90583d778904c439117bdc5c0efd
#
_entry.id   d10a90583d778904c439117bdc5c0efd
#
_cell.length_a   1.000
_cell.length_b   1.000
_cell.length_c   1.000
_cell.angle_alpha   90.00
_cell.angle_beta   90.00
_cell.angle_gamma   90.00
#
_symmetry.space_group_name_H-M   'P 1'
#
loop_
_entity.id
_entity.type
_entity.pdbx_description
1 polymer ?
#
loop_
_entity_poly.entity_id
_entity_poly.type
_entity_poly.pdbx_seq_one_letter_code
_entity_poly.pdbx_strand_id
1 'polypeptide(L)'
;MPEREPPAWIWLKERLSRLRQPALPVPVSDEALPAVVKTAVVTDSAAALPADWVAAFAADGRLAVVPMPVMVGSEIYGEGEDDITETLAVALASGASVKTSRPSPGQFEQAYRAAQSRGFEAVVSIHISSELSGTADAARLAAARVDIPVEVLDSRTVGMAQGMGVQSAVVAAAAGQSAAEVRAFAEKRMERTKVYFYVPSLEQLRRGGRIGAAASLLGTVLAIKPILAVDGGRIVPLEKVRSAVRAVARLEEIVAADVASRPAGQQRLAVHHFGNQSEAEALAERLRDKCPDCPPAQISALPAVLAAHAGLGVLAVIVGESSTPT
;
A
#
# COMPACT_ATOMS: atom_id res chain seq x y z
N MET A 1 13.46 -30.43 8.13
CA MET A 1 13.32 -28.99 7.86
C MET A 1 12.37 -28.87 6.70
N PRO A 2 11.19 -28.24 6.84
CA PRO A 2 10.32 -28.01 5.70
C PRO A 2 10.96 -26.95 4.79
N GLU A 3 11.08 -27.26 3.50
CA GLU A 3 11.48 -26.32 2.48
C GLU A 3 10.49 -25.13 2.48
N ARG A 4 11.00 -23.92 2.63
CA ARG A 4 10.20 -22.70 2.51
C ARG A 4 9.73 -22.59 1.09
N GLU A 5 8.42 -22.59 0.86
CA GLU A 5 7.87 -22.26 -0.45
C GLU A 5 8.39 -20.89 -0.91
N PRO A 6 8.80 -20.79 -2.19
CA PRO A 6 9.32 -19.54 -2.71
C PRO A 6 8.23 -18.45 -2.67
N PRO A 7 8.59 -17.19 -2.39
CA PRO A 7 7.64 -16.08 -2.36
C PRO A 7 6.86 -15.96 -3.68
N ALA A 8 5.59 -15.58 -3.60
CA ALA A 8 4.67 -15.52 -4.73
C ALA A 8 5.18 -14.70 -5.95
N TRP A 9 6.12 -13.77 -5.75
CA TRP A 9 6.74 -12.99 -6.82
C TRP A 9 7.71 -13.79 -7.70
N ILE A 10 8.31 -14.90 -7.20
CA ILE A 10 9.16 -15.80 -8.01
C ILE A 10 8.29 -16.45 -9.09
N TRP A 11 7.09 -16.88 -8.72
CA TRP A 11 6.11 -17.41 -9.67
C TRP A 11 5.68 -16.37 -10.72
N LEU A 12 5.53 -15.09 -10.31
CA LEU A 12 5.21 -13.99 -11.22
C LEU A 12 6.35 -13.75 -12.23
N LYS A 13 7.58 -13.79 -11.78
CA LYS A 13 8.77 -13.62 -12.63
C LYS A 13 8.94 -14.76 -13.64
N GLU A 14 8.69 -16.01 -13.24
CA GLU A 14 8.69 -17.17 -14.14
C GLU A 14 7.54 -17.09 -15.14
N ARG A 15 6.36 -16.63 -14.75
CA ARG A 15 5.22 -16.46 -15.66
C ARG A 15 5.46 -15.35 -16.67
N LEU A 16 6.07 -14.25 -16.27
CA LEU A 16 6.50 -13.17 -17.17
C LEU A 16 7.62 -13.60 -18.13
N SER A 17 8.52 -14.49 -17.70
CA SER A 17 9.55 -15.05 -18.58
C SER A 17 8.98 -16.01 -19.64
N ARG A 18 7.91 -16.75 -19.32
CA ARG A 18 7.20 -17.63 -20.27
C ARG A 18 6.40 -16.85 -21.32
N LEU A 19 5.96 -15.63 -21.01
CA LEU A 19 5.32 -14.72 -21.97
C LEU A 19 6.34 -14.12 -22.98
N ARG A 20 7.64 -14.32 -22.77
CA ARG A 20 8.72 -13.90 -23.67
C ARG A 20 9.16 -14.95 -24.69
N GLN A 21 8.51 -16.11 -24.78
CA GLN A 21 8.83 -17.07 -25.84
C GLN A 21 8.33 -16.53 -27.19
N PRO A 22 9.20 -16.48 -28.23
CA PRO A 22 8.78 -15.96 -29.51
C PRO A 22 7.75 -16.90 -30.15
N ALA A 23 6.58 -16.35 -30.45
CA ALA A 23 5.59 -17.01 -31.27
C ALA A 23 6.17 -17.24 -32.67
N LEU A 24 5.85 -18.38 -33.26
CA LEU A 24 6.19 -18.72 -34.66
C LEU A 24 5.68 -17.62 -35.60
N PRO A 25 6.36 -17.31 -36.69
CA PRO A 25 6.02 -16.22 -37.60
C PRO A 25 4.67 -16.49 -38.28
N VAL A 26 3.67 -15.70 -37.95
CA VAL A 26 2.42 -15.55 -38.71
C VAL A 26 2.69 -14.48 -39.77
N PRO A 27 2.23 -14.63 -41.03
CA PRO A 27 2.47 -13.62 -42.06
C PRO A 27 1.81 -12.29 -41.66
N VAL A 28 2.63 -11.27 -41.53
CA VAL A 28 2.26 -9.92 -41.06
C VAL A 28 1.62 -9.20 -42.24
N SER A 29 0.34 -8.81 -42.10
CA SER A 29 -0.20 -7.67 -42.82
C SER A 29 0.47 -6.41 -42.28
N ASP A 30 0.84 -5.49 -43.13
CA ASP A 30 1.59 -4.24 -42.87
C ASP A 30 0.79 -3.17 -42.06
N GLU A 31 -0.06 -3.59 -41.13
CA GLU A 31 -0.63 -2.72 -40.12
C GLU A 31 0.42 -2.58 -39.01
N ALA A 32 1.02 -1.42 -38.93
CA ALA A 32 1.95 -1.06 -37.88
C ALA A 32 1.32 -1.38 -36.50
N LEU A 33 1.86 -2.39 -35.81
CA LEU A 33 1.48 -2.68 -34.45
C LEU A 33 1.57 -1.38 -33.64
N PRO A 34 0.55 -1.04 -32.83
CA PRO A 34 0.60 0.17 -32.01
C PRO A 34 1.90 0.16 -31.20
N ALA A 35 2.63 1.26 -31.25
CA ALA A 35 3.89 1.39 -30.52
C ALA A 35 3.62 1.10 -29.04
N VAL A 36 4.34 0.12 -28.48
CA VAL A 36 4.21 -0.26 -27.05
C VAL A 36 4.72 0.90 -26.21
N VAL A 37 3.81 1.69 -25.65
CA VAL A 37 4.15 2.81 -24.76
C VAL A 37 4.81 2.26 -23.50
N LYS A 38 6.03 2.73 -23.22
CA LYS A 38 6.73 2.35 -22.00
C LYS A 38 6.23 3.22 -20.83
N THR A 39 5.38 2.64 -20.01
CA THR A 39 4.83 3.32 -18.82
C THR A 39 5.64 2.98 -17.57
N ALA A 40 6.05 3.99 -16.80
CA ALA A 40 6.60 3.84 -15.46
C ALA A 40 5.51 4.05 -14.40
N VAL A 41 5.72 3.50 -13.21
CA VAL A 41 4.85 3.66 -12.06
C VAL A 41 5.62 4.37 -10.94
N VAL A 42 5.04 5.42 -10.39
CA VAL A 42 5.57 6.14 -9.22
C VAL A 42 4.55 6.04 -8.09
N THR A 43 5.03 5.85 -6.88
CA THR A 43 4.19 5.84 -5.67
C THR A 43 4.90 6.49 -4.50
N ASP A 44 4.26 6.57 -3.35
CA ASP A 44 4.87 6.99 -2.09
C ASP A 44 5.04 5.81 -1.12
N SER A 45 5.83 6.01 -0.05
CA SER A 45 6.14 4.96 0.91
C SER A 45 4.94 4.46 1.71
N ALA A 46 3.82 5.21 1.76
CA ALA A 46 2.59 4.74 2.41
C ALA A 46 1.93 3.54 1.70
N ALA A 47 2.38 3.18 0.48
CA ALA A 47 1.94 1.99 -0.24
C ALA A 47 2.32 0.66 0.45
N ALA A 48 3.24 0.69 1.41
CA ALA A 48 3.68 -0.46 2.21
C ALA A 48 4.13 -1.67 1.37
N LEU A 49 4.76 -1.40 0.23
CA LEU A 49 5.25 -2.44 -0.67
C LEU A 49 6.40 -3.25 -0.03
N PRO A 50 6.47 -4.57 -0.23
CA PRO A 50 7.61 -5.37 0.22
C PRO A 50 8.91 -4.89 -0.41
N ALA A 51 9.97 -4.76 0.38
CA ALA A 51 11.26 -4.23 -0.09
C ALA A 51 11.88 -5.08 -1.21
N ASP A 52 11.79 -6.40 -1.11
CA ASP A 52 12.25 -7.34 -2.13
C ASP A 52 11.48 -7.20 -3.44
N TRP A 53 10.16 -6.97 -3.36
CA TRP A 53 9.34 -6.72 -4.53
C TRP A 53 9.69 -5.37 -5.17
N VAL A 54 9.85 -4.31 -4.37
CA VAL A 54 10.29 -2.99 -4.86
C VAL A 54 11.63 -3.11 -5.58
N ALA A 55 12.63 -3.77 -4.97
CA ALA A 55 13.95 -3.96 -5.56
C ALA A 55 13.90 -4.66 -6.93
N ALA A 56 13.00 -5.64 -7.10
CA ALA A 56 12.84 -6.37 -8.35
C ALA A 56 12.33 -5.51 -9.53
N PHE A 57 11.54 -4.48 -9.27
CA PHE A 57 10.93 -3.62 -10.30
C PHE A 57 11.52 -2.20 -10.36
N ALA A 58 12.27 -1.78 -9.34
CA ALA A 58 12.99 -0.51 -9.37
C ALA A 58 14.29 -0.58 -10.19
N ALA A 59 14.87 -1.77 -10.37
CA ALA A 59 16.16 -1.95 -11.04
C ALA A 59 16.16 -1.44 -12.49
N ASP A 60 15.07 -1.63 -13.23
CA ASP A 60 14.90 -1.15 -14.61
C ASP A 60 14.26 0.26 -14.68
N GLY A 61 13.91 0.85 -13.53
CA GLY A 61 13.27 2.16 -13.41
C GLY A 61 11.76 2.18 -13.64
N ARG A 62 11.13 1.00 -13.78
CA ARG A 62 9.69 0.90 -13.97
C ARG A 62 8.90 1.31 -12.73
N LEU A 63 9.47 1.14 -11.55
CA LEU A 63 8.88 1.55 -10.29
C LEU A 63 9.82 2.52 -9.56
N ALA A 64 9.26 3.63 -9.08
CA ALA A 64 9.90 4.49 -8.10
C ALA A 64 8.98 4.69 -6.88
N VAL A 65 9.55 4.55 -5.69
CA VAL A 65 8.88 4.84 -4.43
C VAL A 65 9.47 6.12 -3.84
N VAL A 66 8.66 7.16 -3.70
CA VAL A 66 9.08 8.44 -3.12
C VAL A 66 8.90 8.40 -1.61
N PRO A 67 9.96 8.55 -0.81
CA PRO A 67 9.89 8.49 0.64
C PRO A 67 9.08 9.64 1.23
N MET A 68 8.20 9.32 2.19
CA MET A 68 7.47 10.31 2.95
C MET A 68 8.25 10.67 4.23
N PRO A 69 8.52 11.96 4.49
CA PRO A 69 9.30 12.37 5.65
C PRO A 69 8.58 12.12 6.99
N VAL A 70 9.33 11.56 7.95
CA VAL A 70 8.92 11.42 9.34
C VAL A 70 9.87 12.23 10.22
N MET A 71 9.34 13.03 11.11
CA MET A 71 10.09 13.89 12.02
C MET A 71 9.93 13.39 13.45
N VAL A 72 11.06 13.10 14.10
CA VAL A 72 11.12 12.73 15.52
C VAL A 72 11.95 13.79 16.24
N GLY A 73 11.30 14.59 17.07
CA GLY A 73 11.95 15.76 17.67
C GLY A 73 12.39 16.77 16.60
N SER A 74 13.69 17.03 16.49
CA SER A 74 14.31 17.91 15.50
C SER A 74 14.86 17.20 14.26
N GLU A 75 14.88 15.86 14.24
CA GLU A 75 15.45 15.07 13.16
C GLU A 75 14.41 14.68 12.14
N ILE A 76 14.81 14.62 10.87
CA ILE A 76 13.96 14.26 9.72
C ILE A 76 14.52 12.99 9.11
N TYR A 77 13.67 12.01 8.91
CA TYR A 77 14.00 10.70 8.34
C TYR A 77 13.21 10.50 7.05
N GLY A 78 13.89 9.98 6.02
CA GLY A 78 13.27 9.49 4.79
C GLY A 78 12.93 8.01 4.93
N GLU A 79 11.67 7.64 4.80
CA GLU A 79 11.27 6.25 4.89
C GLU A 79 11.85 5.41 3.75
N GLY A 80 12.52 4.29 4.11
CA GLY A 80 13.23 3.44 3.16
C GLY A 80 14.68 3.87 2.87
N GLU A 81 15.07 5.08 3.27
CA GLU A 81 16.45 5.57 3.22
C GLU A 81 17.14 5.41 4.57
N ASP A 82 16.38 5.54 5.67
CA ASP A 82 16.84 5.42 7.04
C ASP A 82 16.10 4.29 7.78
N ASP A 83 16.78 3.59 8.69
CA ASP A 83 16.14 2.66 9.63
C ASP A 83 15.57 3.44 10.82
N ILE A 84 14.34 3.90 10.65
CA ILE A 84 13.64 4.70 11.66
C ILE A 84 12.80 3.86 12.64
N THR A 85 12.66 2.57 12.41
CA THR A 85 11.67 1.73 13.11
C THR A 85 11.83 1.77 14.63
N GLU A 86 13.04 1.57 15.12
CA GLU A 86 13.32 1.58 16.57
C GLU A 86 13.18 2.99 17.16
N THR A 87 13.74 4.00 16.48
CA THR A 87 13.65 5.41 16.92
C THR A 87 12.20 5.86 17.04
N LEU A 88 11.37 5.51 16.07
CA LEU A 88 9.94 5.82 16.07
C LEU A 88 9.21 5.07 17.19
N ALA A 89 9.52 3.79 17.41
CA ALA A 89 8.89 3.01 18.48
C ALA A 89 9.20 3.60 19.87
N VAL A 90 10.45 3.98 20.12
CA VAL A 90 10.88 4.64 21.38
C VAL A 90 10.19 6.00 21.53
N ALA A 91 10.13 6.81 20.47
CA ALA A 91 9.46 8.11 20.50
C ALA A 91 7.97 8.00 20.82
N LEU A 92 7.28 7.05 20.19
CA LEU A 92 5.85 6.81 20.43
C LEU A 92 5.60 6.28 21.86
N ALA A 93 6.46 5.39 22.36
CA ALA A 93 6.37 4.85 23.72
C ALA A 93 6.60 5.91 24.79
N SER A 94 7.55 6.83 24.58
CA SER A 94 7.87 7.93 25.50
C SER A 94 6.88 9.11 25.39
N GLY A 95 5.97 9.10 24.41
CA GLY A 95 5.06 10.20 24.13
C GLY A 95 5.72 11.43 23.48
N ALA A 96 6.93 11.26 22.92
CA ALA A 96 7.64 12.31 22.20
C ALA A 96 6.84 12.78 20.98
N SER A 97 7.16 14.01 20.52
CA SER A 97 6.49 14.58 19.36
C SER A 97 6.98 13.90 18.08
N VAL A 98 6.06 13.23 17.40
CA VAL A 98 6.29 12.66 16.06
C VAL A 98 5.37 13.38 15.08
N LYS A 99 5.91 13.80 13.95
CA LYS A 99 5.17 14.45 12.86
C LYS A 99 5.54 13.81 11.53
N THR A 100 4.67 13.98 10.55
CA THR A 100 4.93 13.54 9.18
C THR A 100 4.72 14.68 8.21
N SER A 101 5.33 14.59 7.04
CA SER A 101 5.09 15.51 5.95
C SER A 101 4.81 14.75 4.65
N ARG A 102 4.21 15.42 3.68
CA ARG A 102 4.19 14.94 2.30
C ARG A 102 5.57 15.15 1.67
N PRO A 103 5.95 14.35 0.67
CA PRO A 103 7.11 14.65 -0.16
C PRO A 103 6.95 16.01 -0.84
N SER A 104 8.05 16.67 -1.12
CA SER A 104 8.04 17.92 -1.88
C SER A 104 7.71 17.65 -3.36
N PRO A 105 7.14 18.62 -4.10
CA PRO A 105 6.99 18.49 -5.55
C PRO A 105 8.31 18.20 -6.28
N GLY A 106 9.44 18.72 -5.77
CA GLY A 106 10.76 18.45 -6.36
C GLY A 106 11.20 17.00 -6.32
N GLN A 107 10.83 16.24 -5.27
CA GLN A 107 11.12 14.80 -5.20
C GLN A 107 10.32 14.00 -6.25
N PHE A 108 9.07 14.35 -6.49
CA PHE A 108 8.27 13.76 -7.57
C PHE A 108 8.81 14.17 -8.96
N GLU A 109 9.15 15.44 -9.16
CA GLU A 109 9.76 15.91 -10.40
C GLU A 109 11.04 15.15 -10.72
N GLN A 110 11.89 14.89 -9.72
CA GLN A 110 13.10 14.08 -9.88
C GLN A 110 12.74 12.63 -10.31
N ALA A 111 11.75 12.02 -9.69
CA ALA A 111 11.30 10.67 -10.04
C ALA A 111 10.76 10.58 -11.49
N TYR A 112 9.98 11.58 -11.92
CA TYR A 112 9.42 11.64 -13.28
C TYR A 112 10.52 11.87 -14.32
N ARG A 113 11.45 12.77 -14.07
CA ARG A 113 12.61 13.01 -14.94
C ARG A 113 13.53 11.79 -15.01
N ALA A 114 13.69 11.05 -13.92
CA ALA A 114 14.44 9.79 -13.91
C ALA A 114 13.77 8.71 -14.77
N ALA A 115 12.44 8.60 -14.74
CA ALA A 115 11.70 7.72 -15.63
C ALA A 115 11.89 8.12 -17.10
N GLN A 116 11.74 9.41 -17.43
CA GLN A 116 11.95 9.94 -18.77
C GLN A 116 13.36 9.66 -19.30
N SER A 117 14.39 9.88 -18.47
CA SER A 117 15.79 9.65 -18.86
C SER A 117 16.12 8.17 -19.13
N ARG A 118 15.32 7.24 -18.58
CA ARG A 118 15.39 5.80 -18.83
C ARG A 118 14.55 5.33 -20.02
N GLY A 119 13.96 6.27 -20.76
CA GLY A 119 13.20 5.99 -21.99
C GLY A 119 11.76 5.54 -21.74
N PHE A 120 11.19 5.85 -20.56
CA PHE A 120 9.75 5.73 -20.37
C PHE A 120 9.05 6.91 -21.05
N GLU A 121 7.87 6.67 -21.59
CA GLU A 121 7.10 7.62 -22.41
C GLU A 121 5.91 8.18 -21.65
N ALA A 122 5.52 7.55 -20.54
CA ALA A 122 4.47 8.00 -19.64
C ALA A 122 4.72 7.53 -18.21
N VAL A 123 4.09 8.19 -17.24
CA VAL A 123 4.11 7.82 -15.82
C VAL A 123 2.69 7.73 -15.28
N VAL A 124 2.41 6.67 -14.52
CA VAL A 124 1.23 6.58 -13.64
C VAL A 124 1.69 6.73 -12.19
N SER A 125 1.25 7.79 -11.51
CA SER A 125 1.70 8.18 -10.17
C SER A 125 0.57 7.97 -9.16
N ILE A 126 0.70 6.94 -8.30
CA ILE A 126 -0.38 6.43 -7.43
C ILE A 126 -0.04 6.77 -5.97
N HIS A 127 -0.89 7.54 -5.31
CA HIS A 127 -0.59 8.10 -3.99
C HIS A 127 -1.63 7.78 -2.94
N ILE A 128 -1.18 7.83 -1.67
CA ILE A 128 -2.05 7.76 -0.50
C ILE A 128 -3.25 8.70 -0.64
N SER A 129 -4.38 8.32 -0.04
CA SER A 129 -5.61 9.11 -0.04
C SER A 129 -5.36 10.60 0.22
N SER A 130 -5.92 11.46 -0.63
CA SER A 130 -5.90 12.91 -0.49
C SER A 130 -6.62 13.41 0.77
N GLU A 131 -7.51 12.60 1.36
CA GLU A 131 -8.16 12.87 2.64
C GLU A 131 -7.21 12.67 3.85
N LEU A 132 -6.08 11.97 3.65
CA LEU A 132 -5.09 11.69 4.68
C LEU A 132 -3.80 12.50 4.48
N SER A 133 -3.44 12.82 3.25
CA SER A 133 -2.19 13.53 2.93
C SER A 133 -2.31 14.33 1.63
N GLY A 134 -1.70 15.51 1.58
CA GLY A 134 -1.57 16.29 0.34
C GLY A 134 -0.52 15.77 -0.65
N THR A 135 -0.16 14.48 -0.59
CA THR A 135 0.87 13.86 -1.44
C THR A 135 0.49 13.88 -2.91
N ALA A 136 -0.75 13.50 -3.24
CA ALA A 136 -1.24 13.55 -4.62
C ALA A 136 -1.21 14.96 -5.22
N ASP A 137 -1.47 15.99 -4.41
CA ASP A 137 -1.37 17.39 -4.88
C ASP A 137 0.07 17.80 -5.15
N ALA A 138 1.03 17.37 -4.32
CA ALA A 138 2.45 17.59 -4.59
C ALA A 138 2.90 16.91 -5.89
N ALA A 139 2.41 15.69 -6.14
CA ALA A 139 2.65 14.95 -7.37
C ALA A 139 2.06 15.65 -8.61
N ARG A 140 0.83 16.20 -8.51
CA ARG A 140 0.20 16.99 -9.59
C ARG A 140 1.00 18.26 -9.91
N LEU A 141 1.50 18.96 -8.88
CA LEU A 141 2.35 20.13 -9.07
C LEU A 141 3.66 19.79 -9.79
N ALA A 142 4.24 18.62 -9.51
CA ALA A 142 5.43 18.13 -10.20
C ALA A 142 5.12 17.71 -11.64
N ALA A 143 3.99 17.04 -11.87
CA ALA A 143 3.55 16.63 -13.20
C ALA A 143 3.46 17.80 -14.20
N ALA A 144 3.02 18.96 -13.73
CA ALA A 144 2.96 20.19 -14.56
C ALA A 144 4.33 20.80 -14.94
N ARG A 145 5.46 20.24 -14.43
CA ARG A 145 6.82 20.75 -14.62
C ARG A 145 7.72 19.84 -15.44
N VAL A 146 7.17 18.75 -15.94
CA VAL A 146 7.90 17.75 -16.75
C VAL A 146 7.23 17.60 -18.12
N ASP A 147 8.01 17.21 -19.12
CA ASP A 147 7.51 17.07 -20.49
C ASP A 147 6.86 15.68 -20.73
N ILE A 148 7.21 14.69 -19.91
CA ILE A 148 6.60 13.34 -19.99
C ILE A 148 5.16 13.39 -19.45
N PRO A 149 4.16 12.79 -20.12
CA PRO A 149 2.82 12.65 -19.60
C PRO A 149 2.78 11.93 -18.25
N VAL A 150 2.14 12.54 -17.24
CA VAL A 150 2.00 11.97 -15.90
C VAL A 150 0.53 11.94 -15.50
N GLU A 151 -0.01 10.74 -15.30
CA GLU A 151 -1.35 10.53 -14.75
C GLU A 151 -1.26 10.34 -13.23
N VAL A 152 -1.75 11.31 -12.46
CA VAL A 152 -1.73 11.25 -10.99
C VAL A 152 -3.05 10.70 -10.46
N LEU A 153 -2.97 9.61 -9.70
CA LEU A 153 -4.08 8.89 -9.12
C LEU A 153 -4.09 9.03 -7.59
N ASP A 154 -5.20 9.50 -7.05
CA ASP A 154 -5.53 9.40 -5.63
C ASP A 154 -6.09 8.00 -5.36
N SER A 155 -5.38 7.20 -4.57
CA SER A 155 -5.80 5.82 -4.27
C SER A 155 -7.06 5.73 -3.42
N ARG A 156 -7.41 6.79 -2.71
CA ARG A 156 -8.48 6.83 -1.70
C ARG A 156 -8.35 5.74 -0.63
N THR A 157 -7.14 5.25 -0.44
CA THR A 157 -6.79 4.21 0.52
C THR A 157 -5.36 4.40 1.03
N VAL A 158 -4.79 3.39 1.70
CA VAL A 158 -3.50 3.47 2.37
C VAL A 158 -2.93 2.08 2.61
N GLY A 159 -1.64 1.98 2.86
CA GLY A 159 -0.98 0.72 3.17
C GLY A 159 -0.99 -0.24 1.98
N MET A 160 -1.01 -1.53 2.24
CA MET A 160 -0.99 -2.52 1.17
C MET A 160 -2.25 -2.50 0.28
N ALA A 161 -3.34 -1.80 0.68
CA ALA A 161 -4.47 -1.56 -0.22
C ALA A 161 -4.09 -0.65 -1.40
N GLN A 162 -3.31 0.41 -1.15
CA GLN A 162 -2.64 1.20 -2.19
C GLN A 162 -1.58 0.35 -2.88
N GLY A 163 -0.76 -0.40 -2.13
CA GLY A 163 0.29 -1.26 -2.65
C GLY A 163 -0.21 -2.30 -3.64
N MET A 164 -1.36 -2.93 -3.40
CA MET A 164 -1.98 -3.87 -4.33
C MET A 164 -2.38 -3.19 -5.66
N GLY A 165 -2.84 -1.94 -5.62
CA GLY A 165 -3.07 -1.13 -6.81
C GLY A 165 -1.78 -0.84 -7.58
N VAL A 166 -0.71 -0.46 -6.87
CA VAL A 166 0.61 -0.24 -7.44
C VAL A 166 1.16 -1.51 -8.09
N GLN A 167 1.03 -2.66 -7.41
CA GLN A 167 1.45 -3.96 -7.97
C GLN A 167 0.71 -4.28 -9.27
N SER A 168 -0.59 -4.03 -9.33
CA SER A 168 -1.39 -4.22 -10.55
C SER A 168 -0.93 -3.29 -11.68
N ALA A 169 -0.66 -2.02 -11.36
CA ALA A 169 -0.12 -1.04 -12.31
C ALA A 169 1.23 -1.47 -12.88
N VAL A 170 2.17 -1.91 -12.03
CA VAL A 170 3.50 -2.37 -12.46
C VAL A 170 3.41 -3.59 -13.36
N VAL A 171 2.52 -4.54 -13.05
CA VAL A 171 2.30 -5.73 -13.89
C VAL A 171 1.73 -5.34 -15.26
N ALA A 172 0.75 -4.45 -15.29
CA ALA A 172 0.16 -3.94 -16.53
C ALA A 172 1.19 -3.17 -17.39
N ALA A 173 1.99 -2.30 -16.75
CA ALA A 173 3.08 -1.58 -17.40
C ALA A 173 4.15 -2.53 -17.95
N ALA A 174 4.47 -3.62 -17.22
CA ALA A 174 5.38 -4.66 -17.68
C ALA A 174 4.85 -5.45 -18.88
N ALA A 175 3.53 -5.56 -19.01
CA ALA A 175 2.86 -6.16 -20.15
C ALA A 175 2.75 -5.21 -21.35
N GLY A 176 3.26 -3.97 -21.25
CA GLY A 176 3.24 -2.98 -22.33
C GLY A 176 1.92 -2.24 -22.49
N GLN A 177 1.09 -2.22 -21.48
CA GLN A 177 -0.18 -1.49 -21.50
C GLN A 177 0.07 0.02 -21.49
N SER A 178 -0.84 0.78 -22.09
CA SER A 178 -0.84 2.25 -22.08
C SER A 178 -1.02 2.81 -20.67
N ALA A 179 -0.64 4.07 -20.45
CA ALA A 179 -0.81 4.72 -19.14
C ALA A 179 -2.28 4.70 -18.66
N ALA A 180 -3.22 4.90 -19.56
CA ALA A 180 -4.66 4.85 -19.25
C ALA A 180 -5.10 3.45 -18.79
N GLU A 181 -4.62 2.39 -19.44
CA GLU A 181 -4.91 1.01 -19.04
C GLU A 181 -4.23 0.67 -17.71
N VAL A 182 -2.94 1.04 -17.54
CA VAL A 182 -2.21 0.87 -16.27
C VAL A 182 -2.94 1.53 -15.12
N ARG A 183 -3.43 2.76 -15.31
CA ARG A 183 -4.27 3.47 -14.35
C ARG A 183 -5.56 2.71 -14.04
N ALA A 184 -6.28 2.28 -15.07
CA ALA A 184 -7.55 1.58 -14.91
C ALA A 184 -7.39 0.25 -14.14
N PHE A 185 -6.29 -0.50 -14.38
CA PHE A 185 -5.97 -1.70 -13.60
C PHE A 185 -5.72 -1.38 -12.12
N ALA A 186 -5.00 -0.30 -11.82
CA ALA A 186 -4.77 0.15 -10.46
C ALA A 186 -6.08 0.56 -9.75
N GLU A 187 -6.89 1.39 -10.39
CA GLU A 187 -8.19 1.86 -9.86
C GLU A 187 -9.11 0.68 -9.55
N LYS A 188 -9.34 -0.20 -10.52
CA LYS A 188 -10.16 -1.41 -10.37
C LYS A 188 -9.68 -2.29 -9.21
N ARG A 189 -8.35 -2.36 -9.03
CA ARG A 189 -7.75 -3.14 -7.94
C ARG A 189 -8.04 -2.51 -6.59
N MET A 190 -7.84 -1.20 -6.45
CA MET A 190 -8.03 -0.49 -5.20
C MET A 190 -9.51 -0.42 -4.78
N GLU A 191 -10.43 -0.28 -5.71
CA GLU A 191 -11.88 -0.32 -5.46
C GLU A 191 -12.33 -1.63 -4.79
N ARG A 192 -11.60 -2.72 -5.03
CA ARG A 192 -11.86 -4.05 -4.47
C ARG A 192 -11.05 -4.36 -3.21
N THR A 193 -10.35 -3.38 -2.67
CA THR A 193 -9.62 -3.54 -1.41
C THR A 193 -10.37 -2.89 -0.26
N LYS A 194 -10.23 -3.48 0.94
CA LYS A 194 -10.72 -2.93 2.20
C LYS A 194 -9.59 -2.91 3.21
N VAL A 195 -9.58 -1.90 4.06
CA VAL A 195 -8.62 -1.74 5.15
C VAL A 195 -9.40 -1.73 6.45
N TYR A 196 -9.12 -2.69 7.32
CA TYR A 196 -9.66 -2.79 8.66
C TYR A 196 -8.51 -2.72 9.66
N PHE A 197 -8.64 -1.96 10.72
CA PHE A 197 -7.56 -1.88 11.68
C PHE A 197 -8.04 -1.60 13.10
N TYR A 198 -7.28 -2.10 14.04
CA TYR A 198 -7.37 -1.85 15.46
C TYR A 198 -6.21 -0.95 15.88
N VAL A 199 -6.50 0.02 16.74
CA VAL A 199 -5.49 0.84 17.41
C VAL A 199 -5.68 0.77 18.93
N PRO A 200 -4.59 0.65 19.71
CA PRO A 200 -4.71 0.67 21.17
C PRO A 200 -5.25 1.98 21.73
N SER A 201 -5.08 3.09 21.01
CA SER A 201 -5.51 4.43 21.37
C SER A 201 -5.76 5.29 20.14
N LEU A 202 -6.73 6.20 20.19
CA LEU A 202 -6.98 7.22 19.16
C LEU A 202 -6.03 8.42 19.26
N GLU A 203 -5.17 8.46 20.27
CA GLU A 203 -4.36 9.64 20.58
C GLU A 203 -3.44 10.07 19.44
N GLN A 204 -2.76 9.12 18.78
CA GLN A 204 -1.85 9.44 17.68
C GLN A 204 -2.62 9.92 16.44
N LEU A 205 -3.76 9.31 16.12
CA LEU A 205 -4.64 9.77 15.04
C LEU A 205 -5.16 11.20 15.32
N ARG A 206 -5.48 11.49 16.59
CA ARG A 206 -5.94 12.80 17.03
C ARG A 206 -4.82 13.84 16.91
N ARG A 207 -3.64 13.55 17.47
CA ARG A 207 -2.47 14.45 17.43
C ARG A 207 -2.04 14.75 15.99
N GLY A 208 -2.08 13.74 15.15
CA GLY A 208 -1.76 13.86 13.73
C GLY A 208 -2.85 14.52 12.89
N GLY A 209 -4.05 14.74 13.43
CA GLY A 209 -5.19 15.31 12.69
C GLY A 209 -5.81 14.35 11.66
N ARG A 210 -5.49 13.06 11.69
CA ARG A 210 -6.01 12.03 10.77
C ARG A 210 -7.11 11.18 11.39
N ILE A 211 -7.66 11.60 12.51
CA ILE A 211 -8.72 10.90 13.22
C ILE A 211 -10.04 10.80 12.43
N GLY A 212 -10.30 11.70 11.48
CA GLY A 212 -11.51 11.68 10.65
C GLY A 212 -12.81 11.58 11.44
N ALA A 213 -13.76 10.78 10.94
CA ALA A 213 -15.04 10.53 11.61
C ALA A 213 -14.89 9.78 12.95
N ALA A 214 -13.74 9.12 13.20
CA ALA A 214 -13.46 8.49 14.49
C ALA A 214 -13.33 9.50 15.64
N ALA A 215 -13.28 10.81 15.35
CA ALA A 215 -13.39 11.87 16.37
C ALA A 215 -14.69 11.77 17.20
N SER A 216 -15.75 11.21 16.65
CA SER A 216 -17.01 10.93 17.35
C SER A 216 -16.86 9.93 18.51
N LEU A 217 -15.75 9.21 18.55
CA LEU A 217 -15.41 8.28 19.62
C LEU A 217 -14.69 8.96 20.80
N LEU A 218 -14.22 10.20 20.62
CA LEU A 218 -13.59 10.99 21.68
C LEU A 218 -14.66 11.43 22.69
N GLY A 219 -14.29 11.48 23.97
CA GLY A 219 -15.21 11.92 25.04
C GLY A 219 -16.11 10.82 25.60
N THR A 220 -16.08 9.61 25.09
CA THR A 220 -16.70 8.47 25.78
C THR A 220 -15.85 8.09 27.00
N VAL A 221 -16.46 8.15 28.16
CA VAL A 221 -15.84 7.78 29.45
C VAL A 221 -15.42 6.31 29.37
N LEU A 222 -14.15 6.04 29.35
CA LEU A 222 -13.44 4.75 29.42
C LEU A 222 -12.58 4.47 28.17
N ALA A 223 -11.41 3.89 28.42
CA ALA A 223 -10.43 3.49 27.42
C ALA A 223 -11.02 2.52 26.40
N ILE A 224 -11.62 3.05 25.32
CA ILE A 224 -12.11 2.25 24.21
C ILE A 224 -10.96 1.74 23.36
N LYS A 225 -11.17 0.59 22.76
CA LYS A 225 -10.29 -0.08 21.81
C LYS A 225 -11.02 -0.14 20.46
N PRO A 226 -10.97 0.92 19.64
CA PRO A 226 -11.80 1.01 18.46
C PRO A 226 -11.29 0.09 17.35
N ILE A 227 -12.24 -0.43 16.57
CA ILE A 227 -11.99 -0.99 15.25
C ILE A 227 -12.39 0.05 14.23
N LEU A 228 -11.51 0.33 13.30
CA LEU A 228 -11.61 1.37 12.30
C LEU A 228 -11.49 0.76 10.90
N ALA A 229 -11.94 1.50 9.91
CA ALA A 229 -11.71 1.19 8.49
C ALA A 229 -11.27 2.45 7.73
N VAL A 230 -10.77 2.24 6.51
CA VAL A 230 -10.66 3.31 5.52
C VAL A 230 -11.82 3.14 4.55
N ASP A 231 -12.68 4.14 4.48
CA ASP A 231 -13.80 4.20 3.56
C ASP A 231 -13.87 5.56 2.86
N GLY A 232 -14.00 5.53 1.54
CA GLY A 232 -13.98 6.75 0.73
C GLY A 232 -12.70 7.59 0.91
N GLY A 233 -11.59 6.97 1.32
CA GLY A 233 -10.32 7.66 1.59
C GLY A 233 -10.16 8.18 3.01
N ARG A 234 -11.17 8.03 3.86
CA ARG A 234 -11.21 8.57 5.23
C ARG A 234 -11.20 7.47 6.28
N ILE A 235 -10.64 7.78 7.45
CA ILE A 235 -10.74 6.89 8.60
C ILE A 235 -12.14 7.03 9.20
N VAL A 236 -12.82 5.87 9.28
CA VAL A 236 -14.18 5.75 9.84
C VAL A 236 -14.21 4.75 10.98
N PRO A 237 -15.05 4.98 12.02
CA PRO A 237 -15.24 4.01 13.08
C PRO A 237 -16.18 2.89 12.60
N LEU A 238 -15.80 1.64 12.89
CA LEU A 238 -16.68 0.48 12.69
C LEU A 238 -17.31 0.06 14.01
N GLU A 239 -16.51 -0.23 15.03
CA GLU A 239 -16.98 -0.75 16.29
C GLU A 239 -16.21 -0.17 17.49
N LYS A 240 -16.88 -0.12 18.64
CA LYS A 240 -16.33 0.26 19.94
C LYS A 240 -16.17 -0.98 20.80
N VAL A 241 -14.95 -1.35 21.12
CA VAL A 241 -14.64 -2.51 21.98
C VAL A 241 -13.91 -2.03 23.24
N ARG A 242 -14.06 -2.74 24.35
CA ARG A 242 -13.49 -2.33 25.65
C ARG A 242 -12.17 -3.00 26.01
N SER A 243 -11.77 -4.04 25.33
CA SER A 243 -10.48 -4.72 25.57
C SER A 243 -9.75 -5.04 24.29
N ALA A 244 -8.42 -5.04 24.31
CA ALA A 244 -7.58 -5.35 23.16
C ALA A 244 -7.87 -6.76 22.61
N VAL A 245 -7.93 -7.76 23.48
CA VAL A 245 -8.22 -9.16 23.10
C VAL A 245 -9.54 -9.27 22.33
N ARG A 246 -10.61 -8.62 22.83
CA ARG A 246 -11.90 -8.61 22.14
C ARG A 246 -11.86 -7.82 20.82
N ALA A 247 -11.09 -6.72 20.78
CA ALA A 247 -10.96 -5.93 19.55
C ALA A 247 -10.26 -6.72 18.45
N VAL A 248 -9.18 -7.44 18.77
CA VAL A 248 -8.47 -8.29 17.80
C VAL A 248 -9.35 -9.45 17.34
N ALA A 249 -10.06 -10.13 18.26
CA ALA A 249 -11.00 -11.20 17.91
C ALA A 249 -12.13 -10.67 16.99
N ARG A 250 -12.63 -9.48 17.27
CA ARG A 250 -13.70 -8.87 16.46
C ARG A 250 -13.19 -8.40 15.09
N LEU A 251 -11.97 -7.88 15.02
CA LEU A 251 -11.29 -7.56 13.76
C LEU A 251 -11.17 -8.82 12.87
N GLU A 252 -10.78 -9.95 13.47
CA GLU A 252 -10.71 -11.25 12.80
C GLU A 252 -12.07 -11.69 12.23
N GLU A 253 -13.16 -11.52 12.99
CA GLU A 253 -14.53 -11.85 12.53
C GLU A 253 -14.97 -10.96 11.36
N ILE A 254 -14.70 -9.64 11.43
CA ILE A 254 -15.02 -8.68 10.36
C ILE A 254 -14.29 -9.06 9.08
N VAL A 255 -12.99 -9.36 9.18
CA VAL A 255 -12.16 -9.77 8.05
C VAL A 255 -12.65 -11.09 7.45
N ALA A 256 -12.93 -12.10 8.28
CA ALA A 256 -13.42 -13.39 7.82
C ALA A 256 -14.78 -13.26 7.09
N ALA A 257 -15.66 -12.41 7.59
CA ALA A 257 -16.96 -12.12 6.94
C ALA A 257 -16.78 -11.42 5.58
N ASP A 258 -15.86 -10.46 5.46
CA ASP A 258 -15.54 -9.81 4.18
C ASP A 258 -14.95 -10.82 3.20
N VAL A 259 -13.98 -11.63 3.62
CA VAL A 259 -13.38 -12.70 2.80
C VAL A 259 -14.44 -13.65 2.28
N ALA A 260 -15.34 -14.13 3.15
CA ALA A 260 -16.42 -15.06 2.79
C ALA A 260 -17.44 -14.46 1.78
N SER A 261 -17.55 -13.13 1.73
CA SER A 261 -18.42 -12.43 0.77
C SER A 261 -17.84 -12.31 -0.64
N ARG A 262 -16.56 -12.66 -0.83
CA ARG A 262 -15.84 -12.53 -2.09
C ARG A 262 -15.74 -13.84 -2.86
N PRO A 263 -15.48 -13.81 -4.17
CA PRO A 263 -15.26 -15.02 -4.96
C PRO A 263 -14.13 -15.89 -4.38
N ALA A 264 -14.37 -17.19 -4.22
CA ALA A 264 -13.42 -18.13 -3.66
C ALA A 264 -12.10 -18.18 -4.47
N GLY A 265 -10.96 -18.31 -3.78
CA GLY A 265 -9.63 -18.44 -4.39
C GLY A 265 -9.05 -17.14 -4.96
N GLN A 266 -9.81 -16.05 -4.99
CA GLN A 266 -9.32 -14.76 -5.48
C GLN A 266 -8.85 -13.82 -4.36
N GLN A 267 -9.16 -14.12 -3.12
CA GLN A 267 -8.86 -13.25 -1.99
C GLN A 267 -7.35 -13.17 -1.75
N ARG A 268 -6.91 -12.01 -1.27
CA ARG A 268 -5.55 -11.74 -0.82
C ARG A 268 -5.61 -10.98 0.49
N LEU A 269 -4.79 -11.41 1.44
CA LEU A 269 -4.70 -10.79 2.75
C LEU A 269 -3.31 -10.21 2.96
N ALA A 270 -3.25 -9.03 3.56
CA ALA A 270 -2.03 -8.49 4.14
C ALA A 270 -2.30 -8.05 5.59
N VAL A 271 -1.36 -8.32 6.48
CA VAL A 271 -1.42 -7.91 7.89
C VAL A 271 -0.26 -6.97 8.18
N HIS A 272 -0.59 -5.76 8.59
CA HIS A 272 0.40 -4.79 9.06
C HIS A 272 0.38 -4.68 10.58
N HIS A 273 1.56 -4.46 11.13
CA HIS A 273 1.76 -4.24 12.56
C HIS A 273 2.81 -3.16 12.81
N PHE A 274 2.83 -2.62 14.04
CA PHE A 274 3.93 -1.78 14.50
C PHE A 274 4.19 -2.05 15.99
N GLY A 275 5.37 -2.67 16.27
CA GLY A 275 5.80 -3.03 17.62
C GLY A 275 5.16 -4.30 18.22
N ASN A 276 4.39 -5.08 17.42
CA ASN A 276 3.65 -6.26 17.88
C ASN A 276 3.60 -7.37 16.80
N GLN A 277 4.77 -7.74 16.26
CA GLN A 277 4.89 -8.72 15.19
C GLN A 277 4.27 -10.08 15.54
N SER A 278 4.54 -10.60 16.75
CA SER A 278 4.00 -11.89 17.19
C SER A 278 2.46 -11.94 17.21
N GLU A 279 1.81 -10.82 17.55
CA GLU A 279 0.36 -10.72 17.52
C GLU A 279 -0.18 -10.68 16.08
N ALA A 280 0.57 -10.06 15.15
CA ALA A 280 0.22 -10.06 13.74
C ALA A 280 0.36 -11.47 13.12
N GLU A 281 1.41 -12.20 13.46
CA GLU A 281 1.62 -13.60 13.05
C GLU A 281 0.50 -14.49 13.57
N ALA A 282 0.17 -14.39 14.86
CA ALA A 282 -0.95 -15.14 15.44
C ALA A 282 -2.29 -14.78 14.82
N LEU A 283 -2.53 -13.51 14.46
CA LEU A 283 -3.75 -13.10 13.75
C LEU A 283 -3.78 -13.70 12.34
N ALA A 284 -2.68 -13.67 11.61
CA ALA A 284 -2.57 -14.24 10.27
C ALA A 284 -2.83 -15.76 10.27
N GLU A 285 -2.34 -16.48 11.28
CA GLU A 285 -2.62 -17.91 11.44
C GLU A 285 -4.10 -18.19 11.69
N ARG A 286 -4.75 -17.44 12.59
CA ARG A 286 -6.19 -17.60 12.83
C ARG A 286 -7.04 -17.25 11.61
N LEU A 287 -6.62 -16.26 10.82
CA LEU A 287 -7.27 -15.91 9.55
C LEU A 287 -7.10 -17.03 8.52
N ARG A 288 -5.92 -17.66 8.46
CA ARG A 288 -5.70 -18.84 7.58
C ARG A 288 -6.63 -19.99 7.93
N ASP A 289 -6.83 -20.28 9.23
CA ASP A 289 -7.72 -21.35 9.68
C ASP A 289 -9.20 -21.06 9.32
N LYS A 290 -9.62 -19.79 9.35
CA LYS A 290 -10.98 -19.36 8.97
C LYS A 290 -11.19 -19.20 7.47
N CYS A 291 -10.12 -18.99 6.71
CA CYS A 291 -10.15 -18.72 5.29
C CYS A 291 -9.19 -19.68 4.55
N PRO A 292 -9.45 -21.01 4.57
CA PRO A 292 -8.51 -22.02 4.07
C PRO A 292 -8.23 -21.90 2.56
N ASP A 293 -9.16 -21.30 1.80
CA ASP A 293 -9.02 -21.06 0.36
C ASP A 293 -8.17 -19.81 0.04
N CYS A 294 -7.79 -19.03 1.06
CA CYS A 294 -6.92 -17.88 0.88
C CYS A 294 -5.45 -18.30 0.91
N PRO A 295 -4.60 -17.74 0.05
CA PRO A 295 -3.16 -17.83 0.24
C PRO A 295 -2.75 -17.25 1.60
N PRO A 296 -1.60 -17.67 2.15
CA PRO A 296 -1.07 -17.10 3.38
C PRO A 296 -1.05 -15.56 3.34
N ALA A 297 -1.46 -14.92 4.42
CA ALA A 297 -1.44 -13.47 4.52
C ALA A 297 0.01 -12.96 4.48
N GLN A 298 0.23 -11.89 3.73
CA GLN A 298 1.52 -11.18 3.76
C GLN A 298 1.62 -10.38 5.05
N ILE A 299 2.63 -10.64 5.87
CA ILE A 299 2.85 -9.89 7.11
C ILE A 299 4.01 -8.92 6.90
N SER A 300 3.82 -7.66 7.30
CA SER A 300 4.88 -6.64 7.24
C SER A 300 4.70 -5.57 8.30
N ALA A 301 5.81 -4.94 8.68
CA ALA A 301 5.75 -3.73 9.49
C ALA A 301 4.97 -2.63 8.74
N LEU A 302 4.19 -1.87 9.50
CA LEU A 302 3.52 -0.69 8.95
C LEU A 302 4.57 0.39 8.64
N PRO A 303 4.54 1.01 7.46
CA PRO A 303 5.42 2.13 7.15
C PRO A 303 5.48 3.18 8.26
N ALA A 304 6.66 3.74 8.50
CA ALA A 304 6.88 4.68 9.59
C ALA A 304 5.95 5.90 9.52
N VAL A 305 5.68 6.40 8.31
CA VAL A 305 4.73 7.51 8.08
C VAL A 305 3.32 7.16 8.55
N LEU A 306 2.90 5.91 8.43
CA LEU A 306 1.58 5.44 8.88
C LEU A 306 1.60 5.10 10.38
N ALA A 307 2.69 4.49 10.86
CA ALA A 307 2.88 4.14 12.26
C ALA A 307 2.91 5.38 13.17
N ALA A 308 3.47 6.50 12.70
CA ALA A 308 3.45 7.78 13.39
C ALA A 308 2.03 8.26 13.74
N HIS A 309 1.03 7.92 12.93
CA HIS A 309 -0.38 8.26 13.15
C HIS A 309 -1.19 7.14 13.81
N ALA A 310 -0.91 5.89 13.50
CA ALA A 310 -1.63 4.74 14.06
C ALA A 310 -1.15 4.39 15.48
N GLY A 311 0.12 4.60 15.78
CA GLY A 311 0.74 4.32 17.06
C GLY A 311 1.22 2.89 17.25
N LEU A 312 1.92 2.66 18.36
CA LEU A 312 2.39 1.34 18.77
C LEU A 312 1.22 0.38 19.03
N GLY A 313 1.40 -0.89 18.64
CA GLY A 313 0.42 -1.95 18.86
C GLY A 313 -0.73 -1.94 17.86
N VAL A 314 -0.65 -1.15 16.77
CA VAL A 314 -1.62 -1.21 15.67
C VAL A 314 -1.58 -2.58 15.00
N LEU A 315 -2.75 -3.11 14.67
CA LEU A 315 -2.94 -4.24 13.77
C LEU A 315 -3.89 -3.83 12.66
N ALA A 316 -3.45 -3.94 11.41
CA ALA A 316 -4.29 -3.66 10.27
C ALA A 316 -4.34 -4.87 9.34
N VAL A 317 -5.52 -5.16 8.81
CA VAL A 317 -5.74 -6.22 7.83
C VAL A 317 -6.30 -5.61 6.56
N ILE A 318 -5.64 -5.89 5.46
CA ILE A 318 -6.08 -5.52 4.13
C ILE A 318 -6.67 -6.75 3.47
N VAL A 319 -7.91 -6.62 3.01
CA VAL A 319 -8.59 -7.64 2.22
C VAL A 319 -8.67 -7.14 0.78
N GLY A 320 -8.05 -7.87 -0.12
CA GLY A 320 -8.06 -7.57 -1.55
C GLY A 320 -8.38 -8.81 -2.38
N GLU A 321 -8.29 -8.69 -3.69
CA GLU A 321 -8.49 -9.79 -4.63
C GLU A 321 -7.22 -10.02 -5.45
N SER A 322 -7.03 -11.21 -5.99
CA SER A 322 -5.95 -11.54 -6.91
C SER A 322 -6.09 -10.79 -8.23
N SER A 323 -5.00 -10.29 -8.77
CA SER A 323 -4.95 -9.86 -10.17
C SER A 323 -4.85 -11.10 -11.06
N THR A 324 -5.96 -11.75 -11.38
CA THR A 324 -5.96 -12.67 -12.52
C THR A 324 -6.38 -11.82 -13.73
N PRO A 325 -5.54 -11.65 -14.76
CA PRO A 325 -6.03 -11.17 -16.03
C PRO A 325 -7.00 -12.21 -16.56
N THR A 326 -8.26 -11.86 -16.77
CA THR A 326 -9.19 -12.62 -17.62
C THR A 326 -8.75 -12.50 -19.06
#